data_f6cbe65a0d0050eb11e1d30cc26aaaa9
#
_entry.id   f6cbe65a0d0050eb11e1d30cc26aaaa9
#
_cell.length_a   1.000
_cell.length_b   1.000
_cell.length_c   1.000
_cell.angle_alpha   90.00
_cell.angle_beta   90.00
_cell.angle_gamma   90.00
#
_symmetry.space_group_name_H-M   'P 1'
#
loop_
_entity.id
_entity.type
_entity.pdbx_description
1 polymer ?
#
loop_
_entity_poly.entity_id
_entity_poly.type
_entity_poly.pdbx_seq_one_letter_code
_entity_poly.pdbx_strand_id
1 'polypeptide(L)'
;MSNFNQLRRQLLIIRKIEEENRKGKYPCIKDLQEYLEKTSRDNDKFGFSEPSIKRDFSDIRTDFKIALEYSKKELGYYIEYEISNDSIIKKALESFEILTSINMDGGLPEFVIPESRKPTGTEHFYFLLKSIESKSYVTFRYHKFESNTSTNPIIAPYAIKESRGRWYLLGTPKGEKETKSYGLDRMEEVDVTGELFSTRMNRDTLEKKYIDCFAMFTSNEEPQ
;
A
#
# COMPACT_ATOMS: atom_id res chain seq x y z
N MET A 1 -20.67 3.25 14.23
CA MET A 1 -19.25 3.43 14.59
C MET A 1 -18.53 4.02 13.39
N SER A 2 -17.58 4.92 13.60
CA SER A 2 -16.77 5.43 12.49
C SER A 2 -15.92 4.28 11.92
N ASN A 3 -15.86 4.12 10.58
CA ASN A 3 -15.03 3.12 9.91
C ASN A 3 -13.55 3.19 10.36
N PHE A 4 -13.09 4.37 10.78
CA PHE A 4 -11.74 4.57 11.28
C PHE A 4 -11.47 3.83 12.60
N ASN A 5 -12.40 3.85 13.56
CA ASN A 5 -12.23 3.16 14.83
C ASN A 5 -12.23 1.63 14.66
N GLN A 6 -13.02 1.12 13.72
CA GLN A 6 -13.01 -0.31 13.38
C GLN A 6 -11.68 -0.70 12.75
N LEU A 7 -11.23 0.03 11.75
CA LEU A 7 -9.92 -0.18 11.09
C LEU A 7 -8.78 -0.17 12.12
N ARG A 8 -8.76 0.82 13.01
CA ARG A 8 -7.77 0.91 14.08
C ARG A 8 -7.78 -0.33 14.98
N ARG A 9 -8.95 -0.80 15.39
CA ARG A 9 -9.08 -2.02 16.21
C ARG A 9 -8.54 -3.25 15.47
N GLN A 10 -8.87 -3.42 14.21
CA GLN A 10 -8.38 -4.51 13.36
C GLN A 10 -6.86 -4.50 13.25
N LEU A 11 -6.25 -3.35 13.02
CA LEU A 11 -4.79 -3.21 12.94
C LEU A 11 -4.11 -3.50 14.29
N LEU A 12 -4.69 -3.08 15.41
CA LEU A 12 -4.20 -3.41 16.75
C LEU A 12 -4.28 -4.93 17.03
N ILE A 13 -5.34 -5.59 16.59
CA ILE A 13 -5.49 -7.05 16.69
C ILE A 13 -4.39 -7.77 15.90
N ILE A 14 -4.20 -7.41 14.63
CA ILE A 14 -3.15 -7.96 13.78
C ILE A 14 -1.80 -7.81 14.45
N ARG A 15 -1.45 -6.60 14.86
CA ARG A 15 -0.20 -6.29 15.56
C ARG A 15 0.01 -7.17 16.79
N LYS A 16 -1.00 -7.27 17.67
CA LYS A 16 -0.88 -8.07 18.89
C LYS A 16 -0.63 -9.53 18.60
N ILE A 17 -1.32 -10.11 17.63
CA ILE A 17 -1.14 -11.50 17.23
C ILE A 17 0.28 -11.70 16.68
N GLU A 18 0.75 -10.80 15.78
CA GLU A 18 2.11 -10.88 15.23
C GLU A 18 3.20 -10.81 16.29
N GLU A 19 3.11 -9.84 17.22
CA GLU A 19 4.08 -9.68 18.29
C GLU A 19 4.18 -10.91 19.18
N GLU A 20 3.06 -11.52 19.52
CA GLU A 20 3.05 -12.74 20.34
C GLU A 20 3.53 -13.97 19.56
N ASN A 21 3.13 -14.09 18.28
CA ASN A 21 3.57 -15.20 17.44
C ASN A 21 5.09 -15.19 17.22
N ARG A 22 5.73 -14.01 17.09
CA ARG A 22 7.19 -13.89 17.03
C ARG A 22 7.89 -14.41 18.29
N LYS A 23 7.19 -14.41 19.44
CA LYS A 23 7.66 -14.95 20.71
C LYS A 23 7.26 -16.43 20.92
N GLY A 24 6.64 -17.05 19.91
CA GLY A 24 6.11 -18.43 19.99
C GLY A 24 4.85 -18.55 20.84
N LYS A 25 4.13 -17.44 21.07
CA LYS A 25 2.87 -17.39 21.83
C LYS A 25 1.68 -17.17 20.91
N TYR A 26 0.54 -17.69 21.30
CA TYR A 26 -0.71 -17.67 20.55
C TYR A 26 -1.79 -16.99 21.39
N PRO A 27 -2.07 -15.70 21.21
CA PRO A 27 -3.03 -14.98 22.05
C PRO A 27 -4.44 -15.51 21.84
N CYS A 28 -5.18 -15.68 22.93
CA CYS A 28 -6.61 -15.98 22.91
C CYS A 28 -7.46 -14.70 22.85
N ILE A 29 -8.78 -14.83 22.72
CA ILE A 29 -9.70 -13.66 22.67
C ILE A 29 -9.57 -12.78 23.92
N LYS A 30 -9.38 -13.38 25.11
CA LYS A 30 -9.21 -12.60 26.35
C LYS A 30 -7.94 -11.75 26.32
N ASP A 31 -6.83 -12.31 25.84
CA ASP A 31 -5.57 -11.56 25.72
C ASP A 31 -5.73 -10.35 24.77
N LEU A 32 -6.49 -10.55 23.69
CA LEU A 32 -6.81 -9.48 22.75
C LEU A 32 -7.72 -8.41 23.36
N GLN A 33 -8.72 -8.82 24.15
CA GLN A 33 -9.59 -7.89 24.87
C GLN A 33 -8.80 -7.02 25.85
N GLU A 34 -7.97 -7.65 26.69
CA GLU A 34 -7.11 -6.94 27.65
C GLU A 34 -6.14 -5.99 26.98
N TYR A 35 -5.56 -6.41 25.85
CA TYR A 35 -4.67 -5.55 25.07
C TYR A 35 -5.40 -4.34 24.49
N LEU A 36 -6.57 -4.56 23.90
CA LEU A 36 -7.37 -3.49 23.30
C LEU A 36 -7.86 -2.49 24.37
N GLU A 37 -8.28 -2.97 25.55
CA GLU A 37 -8.66 -2.12 26.67
C GLU A 37 -7.49 -1.24 27.14
N LYS A 38 -6.30 -1.83 27.30
CA LYS A 38 -5.10 -1.08 27.72
C LYS A 38 -4.62 -0.07 26.68
N THR A 39 -4.86 -0.35 25.39
CA THR A 39 -4.38 0.48 24.27
C THR A 39 -5.45 1.48 23.81
N SER A 40 -6.71 1.32 24.27
CA SER A 40 -7.79 2.26 23.93
C SER A 40 -7.57 3.60 24.60
N ARG A 41 -7.99 4.66 23.91
CA ARG A 41 -7.98 6.04 24.42
C ARG A 41 -9.38 6.44 24.85
N ASP A 42 -9.50 7.49 25.65
CA ASP A 42 -10.78 8.01 26.15
C ASP A 42 -11.79 8.33 25.03
N ASN A 43 -11.30 8.64 23.83
CA ASN A 43 -12.12 8.91 22.64
C ASN A 43 -12.37 7.69 21.75
N ASP A 44 -11.78 6.54 22.06
CA ASP A 44 -11.98 5.31 21.28
C ASP A 44 -13.31 4.66 21.65
N LYS A 45 -14.28 4.77 20.76
CA LYS A 45 -15.61 4.13 20.90
C LYS A 45 -15.66 2.76 20.24
N PHE A 46 -14.70 1.88 20.50
CA PHE A 46 -14.83 0.51 20.00
C PHE A 46 -15.26 -0.47 21.08
N GLY A 47 -16.09 -1.43 20.66
CA GLY A 47 -16.48 -2.52 21.53
C GLY A 47 -15.35 -3.55 21.64
N PHE A 48 -15.09 -4.01 22.85
CA PHE A 48 -14.12 -5.07 23.13
C PHE A 48 -14.77 -6.44 23.30
N SER A 49 -16.07 -6.56 22.97
CA SER A 49 -16.79 -7.81 23.13
C SER A 49 -16.26 -8.90 22.21
N GLU A 50 -16.32 -10.16 22.65
CA GLU A 50 -15.93 -11.30 21.85
C GLU A 50 -16.62 -11.36 20.47
N PRO A 51 -17.95 -11.08 20.35
CA PRO A 51 -18.60 -11.02 19.05
C PRO A 51 -18.03 -9.94 18.12
N SER A 52 -17.59 -8.79 18.68
CA SER A 52 -16.97 -7.73 17.90
C SER A 52 -15.60 -8.16 17.36
N ILE A 53 -14.79 -8.80 18.19
CA ILE A 53 -13.47 -9.32 17.79
C ILE A 53 -13.61 -10.44 16.75
N LYS A 54 -14.58 -11.35 16.91
CA LYS A 54 -14.83 -12.40 15.91
C LYS A 54 -15.28 -11.83 14.57
N ARG A 55 -16.03 -10.72 14.55
CA ARG A 55 -16.40 -10.02 13.32
C ARG A 55 -15.16 -9.41 12.68
N ASP A 56 -14.31 -8.76 13.47
CA ASP A 56 -13.04 -8.24 12.97
C ASP A 56 -12.14 -9.33 12.36
N PHE A 57 -12.10 -10.54 12.94
CA PHE A 57 -11.37 -11.65 12.35
C PHE A 57 -11.89 -12.03 10.96
N SER A 58 -13.21 -11.96 10.76
CA SER A 58 -13.81 -12.17 9.43
C SER A 58 -13.35 -11.10 8.44
N ASP A 59 -13.43 -9.83 8.85
CA ASP A 59 -13.05 -8.70 8.02
C ASP A 59 -11.54 -8.72 7.72
N ILE A 60 -10.70 -9.06 8.70
CA ILE A 60 -9.25 -9.23 8.51
C ILE A 60 -8.94 -10.27 7.42
N ARG A 61 -9.65 -11.40 7.42
CA ARG A 61 -9.48 -12.42 6.39
C ARG A 61 -9.97 -11.96 5.02
N THR A 62 -11.11 -11.27 4.97
CA THR A 62 -11.75 -10.90 3.69
C THR A 62 -11.14 -9.64 3.07
N ASP A 63 -10.92 -8.60 3.86
CA ASP A 63 -10.51 -7.29 3.37
C ASP A 63 -9.00 -7.15 3.26
N PHE A 64 -8.26 -7.61 4.29
CA PHE A 64 -6.79 -7.57 4.28
C PHE A 64 -6.14 -8.79 3.63
N LYS A 65 -6.91 -9.85 3.36
CA LYS A 65 -6.40 -11.13 2.83
C LYS A 65 -5.31 -11.75 3.73
N ILE A 66 -5.42 -11.54 5.04
CA ILE A 66 -4.52 -12.11 6.05
C ILE A 66 -5.07 -13.45 6.49
N ALA A 67 -4.27 -14.51 6.37
CA ALA A 67 -4.62 -15.84 6.87
C ALA A 67 -4.50 -15.89 8.40
N LEU A 68 -5.56 -15.48 9.09
CA LEU A 68 -5.68 -15.51 10.55
C LEU A 68 -6.35 -16.82 10.97
N GLU A 69 -5.62 -17.70 11.63
CA GLU A 69 -6.04 -19.06 11.97
C GLU A 69 -6.06 -19.30 13.49
N TYR A 70 -6.73 -20.37 13.90
CA TYR A 70 -6.80 -20.79 15.30
C TYR A 70 -6.08 -22.13 15.49
N SER A 71 -5.08 -22.14 16.36
CA SER A 71 -4.38 -23.37 16.79
C SER A 71 -5.13 -24.05 17.93
N LYS A 72 -5.68 -25.23 17.68
CA LYS A 72 -6.30 -26.07 18.73
C LYS A 72 -5.29 -26.58 19.74
N LYS A 73 -4.04 -26.74 19.34
CA LYS A 73 -2.94 -27.21 20.20
C LYS A 73 -2.52 -26.14 21.18
N GLU A 74 -2.33 -24.91 20.68
CA GLU A 74 -1.84 -23.79 21.47
C GLU A 74 -2.97 -22.94 22.07
N LEU A 75 -4.25 -23.29 21.76
CA LEU A 75 -5.48 -22.62 22.22
C LEU A 75 -5.52 -21.10 21.95
N GLY A 76 -4.93 -20.68 20.83
CA GLY A 76 -4.84 -19.26 20.47
C GLY A 76 -4.73 -19.03 18.98
N TYR A 77 -4.68 -17.76 18.60
CA TYR A 77 -4.68 -17.31 17.21
C TYR A 77 -3.26 -17.06 16.69
N TYR A 78 -3.08 -17.29 15.38
CA TYR A 78 -1.84 -17.01 14.67
C TYR A 78 -2.12 -16.51 13.26
N ILE A 79 -1.14 -15.82 12.69
CA ILE A 79 -1.16 -15.35 11.32
C ILE A 79 -0.20 -16.20 10.51
N GLU A 80 -0.72 -16.83 9.46
CA GLU A 80 0.08 -17.56 8.48
C GLU A 80 0.41 -16.61 7.32
N TYR A 81 1.70 -16.37 7.09
CA TYR A 81 2.15 -15.46 6.05
C TYR A 81 2.34 -16.18 4.73
N GLU A 82 1.57 -15.81 3.72
CA GLU A 82 1.92 -16.10 2.33
C GLU A 82 2.96 -15.07 1.85
N ILE A 83 4.07 -15.55 1.33
CA ILE A 83 5.28 -14.77 0.95
C ILE A 83 5.01 -13.58 0.04
N SER A 84 3.90 -13.57 -0.72
CA SER A 84 3.60 -12.56 -1.74
C SER A 84 2.95 -11.26 -1.25
N ASN A 85 2.19 -11.29 -0.14
CA ASN A 85 1.44 -10.13 0.37
C ASN A 85 2.10 -9.46 1.59
N ASP A 86 3.15 -10.06 2.12
CA ASP A 86 3.76 -9.72 3.40
C ASP A 86 4.32 -8.28 3.46
N SER A 87 4.92 -7.81 2.37
CA SER A 87 5.62 -6.52 2.37
C SER A 87 4.68 -5.30 2.40
N ILE A 88 3.52 -5.36 1.73
CA ILE A 88 2.59 -4.23 1.63
C ILE A 88 1.84 -4.05 2.95
N ILE A 89 1.36 -5.15 3.53
CA ILE A 89 0.63 -5.15 4.79
C ILE A 89 1.54 -4.71 5.93
N LYS A 90 2.79 -5.22 5.98
CA LYS A 90 3.78 -4.78 6.97
C LYS A 90 4.06 -3.28 6.88
N LYS A 91 4.27 -2.74 5.69
CA LYS A 91 4.46 -1.29 5.50
C LYS A 91 3.24 -0.49 5.96
N ALA A 92 2.04 -0.97 5.69
CA ALA A 92 0.81 -0.33 6.14
C ALA A 92 0.69 -0.34 7.68
N LEU A 93 1.02 -1.46 8.32
CA LEU A 93 1.06 -1.60 9.78
C LEU A 93 2.11 -0.67 10.40
N GLU A 94 3.34 -0.64 9.87
CA GLU A 94 4.41 0.25 10.32
C GLU A 94 3.99 1.73 10.21
N SER A 95 3.40 2.11 9.08
CA SER A 95 2.88 3.48 8.88
C SER A 95 1.77 3.82 9.88
N PHE A 96 0.88 2.87 10.14
CA PHE A 96 -0.18 3.03 11.12
C PHE A 96 0.37 3.15 12.55
N GLU A 97 1.39 2.37 12.91
CA GLU A 97 2.05 2.45 14.20
C GLU A 97 2.68 3.83 14.42
N ILE A 98 3.39 4.34 13.42
CA ILE A 98 3.96 5.68 13.45
C ILE A 98 2.86 6.72 13.66
N LEU A 99 1.80 6.68 12.83
CA LEU A 99 0.68 7.62 12.91
C LEU A 99 -0.03 7.56 14.27
N THR A 100 -0.24 6.36 14.82
CA THR A 100 -0.89 6.23 16.12
C THR A 100 0.01 6.67 17.28
N SER A 101 1.32 6.47 17.18
CA SER A 101 2.29 6.94 18.18
C SER A 101 2.40 8.46 18.17
N ILE A 102 2.37 9.08 17.00
CA ILE A 102 2.49 10.53 16.82
C ILE A 102 1.24 11.27 17.30
N ASN A 103 0.03 10.70 17.08
CA ASN A 103 -1.23 11.33 17.44
C ASN A 103 -1.63 11.14 18.92
N MET A 104 -0.71 10.76 19.80
CA MET A 104 -1.06 10.49 21.21
C MET A 104 -1.57 11.71 21.96
N ASP A 105 -1.10 12.93 21.63
CA ASP A 105 -1.46 14.15 22.37
C ASP A 105 -1.93 15.33 21.48
N GLY A 106 -2.58 15.03 20.36
CA GLY A 106 -3.21 16.07 19.53
C GLY A 106 -2.29 16.78 18.56
N GLY A 107 -1.11 16.26 18.29
CA GLY A 107 -0.14 16.80 17.31
C GLY A 107 1.15 16.00 17.23
N LEU A 108 2.01 16.39 16.28
CA LEU A 108 3.38 15.87 16.22
C LEU A 108 4.15 16.35 17.46
N PRO A 109 4.79 15.44 18.24
CA PRO A 109 5.69 15.84 19.30
C PRO A 109 6.82 16.71 18.75
N GLU A 110 7.26 17.72 19.50
CA GLU A 110 8.32 18.67 19.09
C GLU A 110 9.64 17.99 18.66
N PHE A 111 9.89 16.79 19.17
CA PHE A 111 11.09 16.00 18.85
C PHE A 111 10.91 15.08 17.63
N VAL A 112 9.74 15.08 16.95
CA VAL A 112 9.50 14.35 15.71
C VAL A 112 9.51 15.32 14.54
N ILE A 113 10.51 15.20 13.68
CA ILE A 113 10.65 16.01 12.48
C ILE A 113 10.18 15.16 11.28
N PRO A 114 8.94 15.36 10.80
CA PRO A 114 8.47 14.64 9.63
C PRO A 114 9.15 15.15 8.36
N GLU A 115 9.39 14.27 7.43
CA GLU A 115 9.76 14.71 6.08
C GLU A 115 8.57 15.40 5.42
N SER A 116 8.76 16.67 5.05
CA SER A 116 7.69 17.49 4.40
C SER A 116 7.49 17.14 2.92
N ARG A 117 7.68 15.88 2.52
CA ARG A 117 7.32 15.45 1.17
C ARG A 117 5.81 15.46 1.03
N LYS A 118 5.31 16.18 0.03
CA LYS A 118 3.89 16.12 -0.33
C LYS A 118 3.52 14.67 -0.66
N PRO A 119 2.32 14.19 -0.26
CA PRO A 119 1.78 12.93 -0.75
C PRO A 119 1.76 12.97 -2.27
N THR A 120 2.26 11.97 -2.90
CA THR A 120 2.88 12.10 -4.20
C THR A 120 2.16 11.23 -5.20
N GLY A 121 1.03 11.76 -5.72
CA GLY A 121 0.33 11.17 -6.86
C GLY A 121 -0.49 9.92 -6.53
N THR A 122 -0.66 9.57 -5.24
CA THR A 122 -1.49 8.42 -4.84
C THR A 122 -2.98 8.66 -5.12
N GLU A 123 -3.41 9.90 -5.26
CA GLU A 123 -4.75 10.29 -5.73
C GLU A 123 -5.06 9.74 -7.13
N HIS A 124 -4.05 9.59 -7.98
CA HIS A 124 -4.21 9.03 -9.32
C HIS A 124 -4.17 7.51 -9.38
N PHE A 125 -3.77 6.84 -8.27
CA PHE A 125 -3.47 5.42 -8.23
C PHE A 125 -4.65 4.54 -8.69
N TYR A 126 -5.83 4.75 -8.09
CA TYR A 126 -7.01 3.97 -8.42
C TYR A 126 -7.47 4.18 -9.88
N PHE A 127 -7.43 5.43 -10.33
CA PHE A 127 -7.79 5.77 -11.70
C PHE A 127 -6.86 5.09 -12.72
N LEU A 128 -5.55 5.12 -12.47
CA LEU A 128 -4.57 4.47 -13.33
C LEU A 128 -4.70 2.95 -13.33
N LEU A 129 -4.99 2.31 -12.17
CA LEU A 129 -5.29 0.88 -12.13
C LEU A 129 -6.48 0.52 -13.04
N LYS A 130 -7.56 1.29 -12.96
CA LYS A 130 -8.74 1.09 -13.82
C LYS A 130 -8.40 1.25 -15.30
N SER A 131 -7.57 2.22 -15.64
CA SER A 131 -7.12 2.45 -17.02
C SER A 131 -6.27 1.29 -17.55
N ILE A 132 -5.43 0.67 -16.70
CA ILE A 132 -4.66 -0.53 -17.04
C ILE A 132 -5.60 -1.72 -17.27
N GLU A 133 -6.55 -1.96 -16.36
CA GLU A 133 -7.53 -3.04 -16.47
C GLU A 133 -8.37 -2.94 -17.74
N SER A 134 -8.85 -1.73 -18.06
CA SER A 134 -9.66 -1.44 -19.25
C SER A 134 -8.85 -1.28 -20.53
N LYS A 135 -7.51 -1.29 -20.45
CA LYS A 135 -6.59 -1.02 -21.58
C LYS A 135 -6.86 0.31 -22.27
N SER A 136 -7.20 1.33 -21.52
CA SER A 136 -7.44 2.66 -22.02
C SER A 136 -6.16 3.49 -22.03
N TYR A 137 -5.91 4.23 -23.14
CA TYR A 137 -4.85 5.23 -23.14
C TYR A 137 -5.15 6.31 -22.13
N VAL A 138 -4.13 6.75 -21.40
CA VAL A 138 -4.18 7.88 -20.47
C VAL A 138 -3.38 9.05 -20.99
N THR A 139 -3.83 10.24 -20.64
CA THR A 139 -3.08 11.49 -20.84
C THR A 139 -2.97 12.22 -19.52
N PHE A 140 -1.92 12.99 -19.33
CA PHE A 140 -1.68 13.78 -18.13
C PHE A 140 -0.68 14.88 -18.41
N ARG A 141 -0.70 15.96 -17.63
CA ARG A 141 0.37 16.94 -17.60
C ARG A 141 1.52 16.41 -16.77
N TYR A 142 2.71 16.30 -17.36
CA TYR A 142 3.89 15.72 -16.71
C TYR A 142 5.01 16.75 -16.56
N HIS A 143 5.42 16.96 -15.30
CA HIS A 143 6.51 17.88 -14.96
C HIS A 143 7.86 17.15 -14.99
N LYS A 144 8.78 17.60 -15.85
CA LYS A 144 10.13 17.06 -15.94
C LYS A 144 11.06 17.74 -14.93
N PHE A 145 11.91 16.96 -14.26
CA PHE A 145 12.85 17.50 -13.28
C PHE A 145 13.92 18.42 -13.91
N GLU A 146 14.42 18.04 -15.10
CA GLU A 146 15.60 18.66 -15.68
C GLU A 146 15.34 19.99 -16.37
N SER A 147 14.13 20.23 -16.86
CA SER A 147 13.86 21.35 -17.77
C SER A 147 12.79 22.33 -17.29
N ASN A 148 12.21 22.08 -16.11
CA ASN A 148 11.05 22.85 -15.61
C ASN A 148 9.94 23.01 -16.66
N THR A 149 9.86 22.07 -17.62
CA THR A 149 8.88 22.04 -18.69
C THR A 149 7.83 20.99 -18.44
N SER A 150 6.60 21.27 -18.84
CA SER A 150 5.50 20.30 -18.81
C SER A 150 5.26 19.73 -20.20
N THR A 151 4.91 18.44 -20.25
CA THR A 151 4.50 17.75 -21.47
C THR A 151 3.19 17.02 -21.22
N ASN A 152 2.38 16.82 -22.26
CA ASN A 152 1.12 16.09 -22.19
C ASN A 152 1.21 14.81 -23.03
N PRO A 153 1.88 13.75 -22.54
CA PRO A 153 2.01 12.50 -23.26
C PRO A 153 0.69 11.72 -23.26
N ILE A 154 0.48 10.93 -24.31
CA ILE A 154 -0.58 9.91 -24.37
C ILE A 154 0.11 8.56 -24.18
N ILE A 155 -0.25 7.80 -23.16
CA ILE A 155 0.45 6.63 -22.71
C ILE A 155 -0.48 5.40 -22.71
N ALA A 156 0.01 4.28 -23.26
CA ALA A 156 -0.57 2.95 -22.99
C ALA A 156 -0.04 2.45 -21.65
N PRO A 157 -0.83 2.48 -20.56
CA PRO A 157 -0.37 2.10 -19.23
C PRO A 157 -0.35 0.57 -19.08
N TYR A 158 0.72 0.00 -18.50
CA TYR A 158 0.86 -1.44 -18.32
C TYR A 158 0.93 -1.88 -16.87
N ALA A 159 1.59 -1.12 -16.01
CA ALA A 159 1.76 -1.45 -14.60
C ALA A 159 2.02 -0.20 -13.76
N ILE A 160 1.76 -0.32 -12.47
CA ILE A 160 2.21 0.64 -11.45
C ILE A 160 3.26 -0.06 -10.60
N LYS A 161 4.41 0.57 -10.41
CA LYS A 161 5.53 0.03 -9.63
C LYS A 161 5.90 0.98 -8.50
N GLU A 162 6.10 0.42 -7.30
CA GLU A 162 6.74 1.15 -6.21
C GLU A 162 8.25 0.99 -6.27
N SER A 163 8.95 2.10 -6.06
CA SER A 163 10.41 2.11 -5.88
C SER A 163 10.78 3.19 -4.87
N ARG A 164 11.42 2.78 -3.76
CA ARG A 164 11.91 3.67 -2.69
C ARG A 164 10.85 4.63 -2.14
N GLY A 165 9.65 4.11 -1.90
CA GLY A 165 8.53 4.89 -1.37
C GLY A 165 7.86 5.82 -2.37
N ARG A 166 8.19 5.73 -3.67
CA ARG A 166 7.53 6.47 -4.76
C ARG A 166 6.84 5.52 -5.72
N TRP A 167 5.74 5.96 -6.27
CA TRP A 167 4.95 5.21 -7.24
C TRP A 167 5.21 5.71 -8.66
N TYR A 168 5.30 4.78 -9.60
CA TYR A 168 5.59 5.04 -11.01
C TYR A 168 4.61 4.30 -11.91
N LEU A 169 4.07 4.98 -12.90
CA LEU A 169 3.37 4.38 -14.02
C LEU A 169 4.38 3.89 -15.04
N LEU A 170 4.31 2.61 -15.42
CA LEU A 170 5.05 2.03 -16.52
C LEU A 170 4.14 1.98 -17.74
N GLY A 171 4.56 2.57 -18.84
CA GLY A 171 3.76 2.60 -20.05
C GLY A 171 4.55 3.05 -21.27
N THR A 172 3.99 2.82 -22.46
CA THR A 172 4.61 3.22 -23.72
C THR A 172 3.86 4.42 -24.32
N PRO A 173 4.56 5.51 -24.65
CA PRO A 173 3.95 6.63 -25.35
C PRO A 173 3.37 6.20 -26.70
N LYS A 174 2.21 6.74 -27.05
CA LYS A 174 1.54 6.45 -28.33
C LYS A 174 2.47 6.79 -29.50
N GLY A 175 2.72 5.81 -30.36
CA GLY A 175 3.65 5.94 -31.49
C GLY A 175 5.11 5.61 -31.19
N GLU A 176 5.47 5.33 -29.93
CA GLU A 176 6.80 4.84 -29.55
C GLU A 176 6.79 3.32 -29.33
N LYS A 177 7.98 2.73 -29.21
CA LYS A 177 8.14 1.29 -28.92
C LYS A 177 8.66 1.03 -27.51
N GLU A 178 9.29 2.01 -26.91
CA GLU A 178 9.93 1.87 -25.61
C GLU A 178 9.00 2.18 -24.44
N THR A 179 9.01 1.33 -23.44
CA THR A 179 8.33 1.57 -22.18
C THR A 179 9.14 2.56 -21.36
N LYS A 180 8.46 3.59 -20.88
CA LYS A 180 8.99 4.63 -19.99
C LYS A 180 8.34 4.57 -18.62
N SER A 181 8.99 5.16 -17.63
CA SER A 181 8.49 5.31 -16.26
C SER A 181 8.13 6.76 -15.97
N TYR A 182 6.96 6.95 -15.37
CA TYR A 182 6.43 8.26 -15.02
C TYR A 182 6.10 8.28 -13.53
N GLY A 183 6.78 9.13 -12.75
CA GLY A 183 6.46 9.30 -11.33
C GLY A 183 5.06 9.88 -11.15
N LEU A 184 4.22 9.24 -10.34
CA LEU A 184 2.86 9.71 -10.09
C LEU A 184 2.85 11.09 -9.43
N ASP A 185 3.89 11.37 -8.64
CA ASP A 185 4.11 12.65 -7.96
C ASP A 185 4.36 13.84 -8.90
N ARG A 186 4.48 13.59 -10.18
CA ARG A 186 4.72 14.61 -11.23
C ARG A 186 3.62 14.65 -12.26
N MET A 187 2.51 13.98 -11.98
CA MET A 187 1.33 13.96 -12.84
C MET A 187 0.28 14.93 -12.32
N GLU A 188 -0.30 15.68 -13.23
CA GLU A 188 -1.47 16.52 -13.00
C GLU A 188 -2.50 16.27 -14.11
N GLU A 189 -3.76 16.53 -13.86
CA GLU A 189 -4.82 16.47 -14.87
C GLU A 189 -4.86 15.11 -15.60
N VAL A 190 -4.83 14.01 -14.83
CA VAL A 190 -4.85 12.65 -15.39
C VAL A 190 -6.23 12.30 -15.92
N ASP A 191 -6.32 11.92 -17.20
CA ASP A 191 -7.58 11.54 -17.84
C ASP A 191 -7.39 10.39 -18.84
N VAL A 192 -8.50 9.76 -19.27
CA VAL A 192 -8.52 8.76 -20.35
C VAL A 192 -8.84 9.43 -21.68
N THR A 193 -8.19 8.99 -22.75
CA THR A 193 -8.43 9.55 -24.08
C THR A 193 -9.68 8.98 -24.77
N GLY A 194 -10.33 7.97 -24.19
CA GLY A 194 -11.41 7.21 -24.83
C GLY A 194 -10.96 6.17 -25.86
N GLU A 195 -9.66 6.12 -26.19
CA GLU A 195 -9.08 5.12 -27.09
C GLU A 195 -8.55 3.92 -26.30
N LEU A 196 -8.65 2.73 -26.90
CA LEU A 196 -8.12 1.50 -26.33
C LEU A 196 -6.81 1.09 -27.04
N PHE A 197 -5.89 0.48 -26.29
CA PHE A 197 -4.69 -0.12 -26.86
C PHE A 197 -4.79 -1.66 -26.84
N SER A 198 -4.19 -2.30 -27.86
CA SER A 198 -4.25 -3.75 -28.02
C SER A 198 -3.04 -4.49 -27.46
N THR A 199 -1.94 -3.79 -27.26
CA THR A 199 -0.66 -4.40 -26.84
C THR A 199 -0.75 -4.89 -25.39
N ARG A 200 -0.42 -6.16 -25.19
CA ARG A 200 -0.32 -6.77 -23.87
C ARG A 200 1.16 -6.92 -23.52
N MET A 201 1.64 -6.10 -22.60
CA MET A 201 2.98 -6.30 -22.06
C MET A 201 2.93 -7.42 -21.00
N ASN A 202 3.82 -8.42 -21.10
CA ASN A 202 3.91 -9.46 -20.10
C ASN A 202 4.55 -8.88 -18.83
N ARG A 203 3.95 -9.19 -17.66
CA ARG A 203 4.44 -8.79 -16.35
C ARG A 203 5.90 -9.22 -16.14
N ASP A 204 6.24 -10.46 -16.49
CA ASP A 204 7.61 -10.99 -16.33
C ASP A 204 8.64 -10.18 -17.14
N THR A 205 8.24 -9.69 -18.32
CA THR A 205 9.11 -8.83 -19.14
C THR A 205 9.34 -7.47 -18.49
N LEU A 206 8.29 -6.89 -17.88
CA LEU A 206 8.41 -5.64 -17.13
C LEU A 206 9.24 -5.84 -15.86
N GLU A 207 9.01 -6.91 -15.11
CA GLU A 207 9.76 -7.22 -13.91
C GLU A 207 11.24 -7.41 -14.22
N LYS A 208 11.60 -8.19 -15.23
CA LYS A 208 13.00 -8.37 -15.68
C LYS A 208 13.67 -7.05 -16.07
N LYS A 209 12.95 -6.19 -16.79
CA LYS A 209 13.49 -4.89 -17.22
C LYS A 209 13.77 -3.95 -16.04
N TYR A 210 13.04 -4.07 -14.95
CA TYR A 210 13.09 -3.14 -13.82
C TYR A 210 13.56 -3.76 -12.50
N ILE A 211 14.00 -5.03 -12.48
CA ILE A 211 14.45 -5.71 -11.25
C ILE A 211 15.81 -5.18 -10.79
N ASP A 212 16.71 -4.90 -11.72
CA ASP A 212 18.09 -4.45 -11.45
C ASP A 212 18.28 -2.93 -11.65
N CYS A 213 17.16 -2.19 -11.80
CA CYS A 213 17.24 -0.76 -12.01
C CYS A 213 17.52 -0.01 -10.71
N PHE A 214 18.54 0.83 -10.72
CA PHE A 214 18.75 1.81 -9.67
C PHE A 214 17.66 2.90 -9.78
N ALA A 215 16.77 2.94 -8.83
CA ALA A 215 15.54 3.74 -8.86
C ALA A 215 14.60 3.32 -10.02
N MET A 216 14.48 4.07 -11.08
CA MET A 216 13.63 3.78 -12.24
C MET A 216 14.36 4.10 -13.54
N PHE A 217 15.69 4.17 -13.49
CA PHE A 217 16.52 4.37 -14.67
C PHE A 217 17.00 3.00 -15.20
N THR A 218 16.63 2.68 -16.42
CA THR A 218 17.22 1.55 -17.14
C THR A 218 18.42 2.06 -17.89
N SER A 219 19.63 1.54 -17.60
CA SER A 219 20.76 1.72 -18.50
C SER A 219 20.53 0.85 -19.74
N ASN A 220 20.83 1.36 -20.91
CA ASN A 220 20.82 0.55 -22.14
C ASN A 220 22.09 -0.32 -22.26
N GLU A 221 22.90 -0.38 -21.22
CA GLU A 221 24.13 -1.18 -21.17
C GLU A 221 23.84 -2.47 -20.40
N GLU A 222 24.20 -3.61 -20.98
CA GLU A 222 24.19 -4.89 -20.27
C GLU A 222 25.15 -4.80 -19.07
N PRO A 223 24.78 -5.33 -17.91
CA PRO A 223 25.68 -5.38 -16.76
C PRO A 223 26.87 -6.27 -17.12
N GLN A 224 28.08 -5.70 -17.01
CA GLN A 224 29.34 -6.42 -17.14
C GLN A 224 29.57 -7.31 -15.92
#